data_891acb770a7138de3f927619273bc0d8
#
_entry.id   891acb770a7138de3f927619273bc0d8
#
_cell.length_a   1.000
_cell.length_b   1.000
_cell.length_c   1.000
_cell.angle_alpha   90.00
_cell.angle_beta   90.00
_cell.angle_gamma   90.00
#
_symmetry.space_group_name_H-M   'P 1'
#
loop_
_entity.id
_entity.type
_entity.pdbx_description
1 polymer ?
#
loop_
_entity_poly.entity_id
_entity_poly.type
_entity_poly.pdbx_seq_one_letter_code
_entity_poly.pdbx_strand_id
1 'polypeptide(L)'
;MAIYDYKSKEELLDAIDRNYRLFDAEFEGIPEEDKDLRLPEVDKTPVEMLAYQIGWLPLVRGWDKTELSGQTPEMPAPGYKWNRLGELYAEFYRSCGGLSLRELRNRLAEEEAAFVSWVTNLTEQELFVQGARRWTGDKLNWPMARWIHINSAAPFQTFRSKIRKWKRVRAAAAARAAERE
;
A
#
# COMPACT_ATOMS: atom_id res chain seq x y z
N MET A 1 -5.21 -12.35 4.36
CA MET A 1 -5.22 -11.02 5.02
C MET A 1 -4.25 -11.08 6.18
N ALA A 2 -3.32 -10.13 6.28
CA ALA A 2 -2.39 -10.09 7.42
C ALA A 2 -3.19 -9.86 8.72
N ILE A 3 -2.88 -10.64 9.75
CA ILE A 3 -3.56 -10.54 11.04
C ILE A 3 -2.92 -9.39 11.81
N TYR A 4 -3.75 -8.50 12.34
CA TYR A 4 -3.32 -7.47 13.28
C TYR A 4 -3.29 -8.08 14.70
N ASP A 5 -2.12 -8.50 15.15
CA ASP A 5 -1.89 -9.01 16.51
C ASP A 5 -0.40 -8.86 16.88
N TYR A 6 0.07 -7.60 16.88
CA TYR A 6 1.47 -7.28 17.20
C TYR A 6 1.64 -7.08 18.70
N LYS A 7 2.69 -7.67 19.26
CA LYS A 7 3.07 -7.54 20.67
C LYS A 7 4.15 -6.50 20.90
N SER A 8 4.83 -6.10 19.81
CA SER A 8 5.91 -5.12 19.86
C SER A 8 6.04 -4.36 18.55
N LYS A 9 6.79 -3.26 18.59
CA LYS A 9 7.16 -2.49 17.40
C LYS A 9 7.98 -3.34 16.42
N GLU A 10 8.86 -4.18 16.92
CA GLU A 10 9.69 -5.07 16.11
C GLU A 10 8.82 -6.03 15.29
N GLU A 11 7.80 -6.63 15.89
CA GLU A 11 6.86 -7.51 15.16
C GLU A 11 6.10 -6.76 14.05
N LEU A 12 5.69 -5.53 14.30
CA LEU A 12 5.04 -4.68 13.30
C LEU A 12 6.00 -4.35 12.14
N LEU A 13 7.23 -3.93 12.46
CA LEU A 13 8.26 -3.63 11.46
C LEU A 13 8.62 -4.85 10.61
N ASP A 14 8.80 -6.01 11.24
CA ASP A 14 9.07 -7.28 10.54
C ASP A 14 7.92 -7.67 9.60
N ALA A 15 6.67 -7.43 10.01
CA ALA A 15 5.52 -7.70 9.17
C ALA A 15 5.45 -6.77 7.96
N ILE A 16 5.76 -5.47 8.12
CA ILE A 16 5.80 -4.50 7.03
C ILE A 16 6.87 -4.90 6.02
N ASP A 17 8.12 -5.05 6.47
CA ASP A 17 9.26 -5.38 5.61
C ASP A 17 9.08 -6.72 4.88
N ARG A 18 8.69 -7.76 5.59
CA ARG A 18 8.44 -9.08 5.00
C ARG A 18 7.36 -9.05 3.92
N ASN A 19 6.21 -8.42 4.21
CA ASN A 19 5.12 -8.36 3.25
C ASN A 19 5.45 -7.48 2.05
N TYR A 20 6.17 -6.36 2.27
CA TYR A 20 6.68 -5.53 1.19
C TYR A 20 7.61 -6.32 0.27
N ARG A 21 8.64 -6.98 0.80
CA ARG A 21 9.59 -7.76 -0.02
C ARG A 21 8.93 -8.87 -0.82
N LEU A 22 7.98 -9.58 -0.20
CA LEU A 22 7.23 -10.64 -0.87
C LEU A 22 6.31 -10.09 -1.97
N PHE A 23 5.75 -8.90 -1.77
CA PHE A 23 4.94 -8.21 -2.77
C PHE A 23 5.80 -7.70 -3.92
N ASP A 24 6.87 -6.98 -3.63
CA ASP A 24 7.78 -6.41 -4.65
C ASP A 24 8.38 -7.49 -5.56
N ALA A 25 8.81 -8.62 -4.99
CA ALA A 25 9.36 -9.76 -5.75
C ALA A 25 8.40 -10.32 -6.80
N GLU A 26 7.09 -10.19 -6.61
CA GLU A 26 6.10 -10.68 -7.58
C GLU A 26 6.10 -9.90 -8.91
N PHE A 27 6.67 -8.71 -8.95
CA PHE A 27 6.77 -7.90 -10.17
C PHE A 27 7.99 -8.25 -11.03
N GLU A 28 8.91 -9.07 -10.52
CA GLU A 28 10.01 -9.59 -11.32
C GLU A 28 9.49 -10.45 -12.48
N GLY A 29 10.02 -10.20 -13.68
CA GLY A 29 9.64 -10.94 -14.87
C GLY A 29 8.27 -10.58 -15.47
N ILE A 30 7.57 -9.58 -14.95
CA ILE A 30 6.40 -9.01 -15.65
C ILE A 30 6.91 -8.16 -16.81
N PRO A 31 6.52 -8.46 -18.08
CA PRO A 31 6.91 -7.65 -19.23
C PRO A 31 6.38 -6.20 -19.09
N GLU A 32 7.20 -5.25 -19.49
CA GLU A 32 6.85 -3.82 -19.39
C GLU A 32 5.58 -3.48 -20.20
N GLU A 33 5.40 -4.11 -21.34
CA GLU A 33 4.22 -3.97 -22.20
C GLU A 33 2.92 -4.42 -21.54
N ASP A 34 3.00 -5.28 -20.52
CA ASP A 34 1.81 -5.82 -19.83
C ASP A 34 1.52 -5.11 -18.50
N LYS A 35 2.30 -4.11 -18.11
CA LYS A 35 2.14 -3.43 -16.82
C LYS A 35 0.76 -2.82 -16.60
N ASP A 36 0.12 -2.37 -17.66
CA ASP A 36 -1.22 -1.76 -17.67
C ASP A 36 -2.31 -2.76 -18.14
N LEU A 37 -1.96 -4.04 -18.34
CA LEU A 37 -2.90 -5.05 -18.81
C LEU A 37 -3.95 -5.35 -17.73
N ARG A 38 -5.19 -4.99 -18.04
CA ARG A 38 -6.35 -5.33 -17.21
C ARG A 38 -6.92 -6.68 -17.62
N LEU A 39 -7.08 -7.55 -16.65
CA LEU A 39 -7.67 -8.87 -16.83
C LEU A 39 -9.05 -8.93 -16.17
N PRO A 40 -10.06 -9.59 -16.77
CA PRO A 40 -11.44 -9.60 -16.25
C PRO A 40 -11.56 -10.12 -14.81
N GLU A 41 -10.70 -11.07 -14.43
CA GLU A 41 -10.75 -11.72 -13.12
C GLU A 41 -9.95 -10.98 -12.03
N VAL A 42 -9.29 -9.87 -12.38
CA VAL A 42 -8.47 -9.09 -11.44
C VAL A 42 -8.80 -7.62 -11.55
N ASP A 43 -9.26 -7.04 -10.47
CA ASP A 43 -9.77 -5.68 -10.41
C ASP A 43 -8.71 -4.57 -10.55
N LYS A 44 -7.41 -4.93 -10.56
CA LYS A 44 -6.29 -3.99 -10.68
C LYS A 44 -5.23 -4.49 -11.65
N THR A 45 -4.61 -3.54 -12.36
CA THR A 45 -3.41 -3.78 -13.16
C THR A 45 -2.17 -3.84 -12.26
N PRO A 46 -1.03 -4.37 -12.75
CA PRO A 46 0.25 -4.30 -12.01
C PRO A 46 0.61 -2.87 -11.56
N VAL A 47 0.48 -1.88 -12.45
CA VAL A 47 0.74 -0.46 -12.12
C VAL A 47 -0.18 0.03 -11.02
N GLU A 48 -1.47 -0.25 -11.06
CA GLU A 48 -2.43 0.20 -10.05
C GLU A 48 -2.14 -0.38 -8.66
N MET A 49 -1.61 -1.61 -8.58
CA MET A 49 -1.24 -2.22 -7.30
C MET A 49 -0.04 -1.53 -6.65
N LEU A 50 0.97 -1.14 -7.45
CA LEU A 50 2.12 -0.37 -6.99
C LEU A 50 1.70 1.07 -6.63
N ALA A 51 0.95 1.73 -7.50
CA ALA A 51 0.50 3.11 -7.32
C ALA A 51 -0.38 3.30 -6.07
N TYR A 52 -1.20 2.31 -5.73
CA TYR A 52 -2.00 2.32 -4.51
C TYR A 52 -1.14 2.49 -3.25
N GLN A 53 -0.08 1.72 -3.12
CA GLN A 53 0.82 1.79 -1.96
C GLN A 53 1.73 3.02 -2.00
N ILE A 54 2.21 3.42 -3.19
CA ILE A 54 2.95 4.68 -3.39
C ILE A 54 2.11 5.88 -2.92
N GLY A 55 0.80 5.84 -3.11
CA GLY A 55 -0.12 6.89 -2.66
C GLY A 55 -0.38 6.87 -1.14
N TRP A 56 -0.68 5.71 -0.57
CA TRP A 56 -1.09 5.61 0.84
C TRP A 56 0.05 5.83 1.85
N LEU A 57 1.24 5.29 1.61
CA LEU A 57 2.33 5.35 2.59
C LEU A 57 2.70 6.80 2.98
N PRO A 58 2.87 7.74 2.02
CA PRO A 58 3.16 9.13 2.39
C PRO A 58 1.98 9.85 3.05
N LEU A 59 0.72 9.51 2.70
CA LEU A 59 -0.45 10.13 3.34
C LEU A 59 -0.51 9.80 4.83
N VAL A 60 -0.33 8.53 5.21
CA VAL A 60 -0.38 8.12 6.62
C VAL A 60 0.72 8.81 7.43
N ARG A 61 1.95 8.86 6.93
CA ARG A 61 3.04 9.62 7.56
C ARG A 61 2.72 11.12 7.64
N GLY A 62 2.07 11.63 6.60
CA GLY A 62 1.67 13.03 6.50
C GLY A 62 0.65 13.44 7.57
N TRP A 63 -0.30 12.57 7.91
CA TRP A 63 -1.27 12.86 8.99
C TRP A 63 -0.56 13.06 10.33
N ASP A 64 0.37 12.18 10.67
CA ASP A 64 1.13 12.28 11.91
C ASP A 64 2.00 13.55 11.95
N LYS A 65 2.73 13.82 10.87
CA LYS A 65 3.54 15.02 10.73
C LYS A 65 2.72 16.31 10.87
N THR A 66 1.54 16.34 10.26
CA THR A 66 0.64 17.51 10.32
C THR A 66 0.15 17.74 11.75
N GLU A 67 -0.27 16.69 12.46
CA GLU A 67 -0.70 16.83 13.85
C GLU A 67 0.44 17.26 14.76
N LEU A 68 1.64 16.72 14.59
CA LEU A 68 2.82 17.10 15.37
C LEU A 68 3.25 18.56 15.12
N SER A 69 2.89 19.14 13.98
CA SER A 69 3.08 20.59 13.72
C SER A 69 1.99 21.48 14.36
N GLY A 70 1.05 20.89 15.09
CA GLY A 70 -0.05 21.61 15.73
C GLY A 70 -1.28 21.85 14.84
N GLN A 71 -1.29 21.27 13.65
CA GLN A 71 -2.40 21.37 12.69
C GLN A 71 -3.27 20.11 12.71
N THR A 72 -4.51 20.22 12.22
CA THR A 72 -5.39 19.07 12.03
C THR A 72 -5.22 18.54 10.61
N PRO A 73 -4.85 17.25 10.41
CA PRO A 73 -4.73 16.71 9.08
C PRO A 73 -6.09 16.58 8.39
N GLU A 74 -6.13 16.94 7.11
CA GLU A 74 -7.29 16.66 6.26
C GLU A 74 -7.22 15.20 5.77
N MET A 75 -8.16 14.37 6.25
CA MET A 75 -8.16 12.94 5.96
C MET A 75 -9.34 12.54 5.06
N PRO A 76 -9.14 11.59 4.12
CA PRO A 76 -7.91 10.83 3.83
C PRO A 76 -6.82 11.66 3.15
N ALA A 77 -7.17 12.70 2.43
CA ALA A 77 -6.28 13.65 1.78
C ALA A 77 -7.04 14.96 1.52
N PRO A 78 -6.35 16.12 1.35
CA PRO A 78 -6.99 17.39 1.04
C PRO A 78 -7.93 17.28 -0.17
N GLY A 79 -9.18 17.70 0.01
CA GLY A 79 -10.21 17.66 -1.04
C GLY A 79 -10.88 16.29 -1.27
N TYR A 80 -10.43 15.22 -0.61
CA TYR A 80 -11.02 13.88 -0.73
C TYR A 80 -11.79 13.45 0.51
N LYS A 81 -12.75 12.52 0.35
CA LYS A 81 -13.59 12.02 1.44
C LYS A 81 -13.53 10.50 1.54
N TRP A 82 -13.66 9.97 2.75
CA TRP A 82 -13.64 8.53 3.01
C TRP A 82 -14.71 7.73 2.27
N ASN A 83 -15.86 8.33 1.98
CA ASN A 83 -16.93 7.69 1.21
C ASN A 83 -16.77 7.83 -0.33
N ARG A 84 -15.66 8.44 -0.80
CA ARG A 84 -15.34 8.67 -2.21
C ARG A 84 -13.88 8.30 -2.53
N LEU A 85 -13.38 7.22 -1.95
CA LEU A 85 -11.99 6.78 -2.11
C LEU A 85 -11.62 6.44 -3.56
N GLY A 86 -12.58 6.09 -4.41
CA GLY A 86 -12.32 5.84 -5.83
C GLY A 86 -11.69 7.03 -6.56
N GLU A 87 -12.03 8.26 -6.17
CA GLU A 87 -11.43 9.48 -6.74
C GLU A 87 -9.96 9.65 -6.31
N LEU A 88 -9.67 9.34 -5.04
CA LEU A 88 -8.30 9.34 -4.51
C LEU A 88 -7.45 8.26 -5.19
N TYR A 89 -7.99 7.07 -5.39
CA TYR A 89 -7.28 6.00 -6.10
C TYR A 89 -6.99 6.39 -7.56
N ALA A 90 -7.96 7.01 -8.25
CA ALA A 90 -7.73 7.52 -9.60
C ALA A 90 -6.59 8.55 -9.65
N GLU A 91 -6.45 9.39 -8.61
CA GLU A 91 -5.33 10.32 -8.49
C GLU A 91 -3.99 9.57 -8.31
N PHE A 92 -3.94 8.56 -7.45
CA PHE A 92 -2.73 7.74 -7.28
C PHE A 92 -2.30 7.10 -8.60
N TYR A 93 -3.24 6.54 -9.36
CA TYR A 93 -2.95 5.91 -10.65
C TYR A 93 -2.49 6.91 -11.69
N ARG A 94 -3.12 8.08 -11.76
CA ARG A 94 -2.72 9.17 -12.67
C ARG A 94 -1.32 9.69 -12.35
N SER A 95 -0.98 9.87 -11.09
CA SER A 95 0.34 10.36 -10.65
C SER A 95 1.48 9.39 -10.95
N CYS A 96 1.16 8.11 -11.17
CA CYS A 96 2.09 7.05 -11.54
C CYS A 96 2.05 6.70 -13.04
N GLY A 97 1.16 7.33 -13.79
CA GLY A 97 1.03 7.11 -15.24
C GLY A 97 2.31 7.44 -15.99
N GLY A 98 2.65 6.59 -16.96
CA GLY A 98 3.85 6.76 -17.78
C GLY A 98 5.16 6.28 -17.16
N LEU A 99 5.18 5.92 -15.87
CA LEU A 99 6.36 5.32 -15.24
C LEU A 99 6.50 3.85 -15.63
N SER A 100 7.74 3.39 -15.78
CA SER A 100 8.05 1.97 -15.95
C SER A 100 7.85 1.19 -14.63
N LEU A 101 7.69 -0.13 -14.73
CA LEU A 101 7.64 -0.99 -13.54
C LEU A 101 8.87 -0.81 -12.65
N ARG A 102 10.04 -0.66 -13.24
CA ARG A 102 11.28 -0.40 -12.48
C ARG A 102 11.22 0.92 -11.71
N GLU A 103 10.77 2.00 -12.35
CA GLU A 103 10.62 3.31 -11.69
C GLU A 103 9.58 3.26 -10.57
N LEU A 104 8.46 2.58 -10.79
CA LEU A 104 7.42 2.39 -9.78
C LEU A 104 7.92 1.57 -8.58
N ARG A 105 8.66 0.47 -8.82
CA ARG A 105 9.27 -0.33 -7.76
C ARG A 105 10.29 0.48 -6.96
N ASN A 106 11.14 1.27 -7.63
CA ASN A 106 12.11 2.14 -6.97
C ASN A 106 11.39 3.19 -6.10
N ARG A 107 10.36 3.83 -6.64
CA ARG A 107 9.57 4.82 -5.89
C ARG A 107 8.86 4.18 -4.68
N LEU A 108 8.31 2.99 -4.84
CA LEU A 108 7.71 2.26 -3.71
C LEU A 108 8.75 1.89 -2.66
N ALA A 109 9.97 1.48 -3.06
CA ALA A 109 11.06 1.20 -2.13
C ALA A 109 11.47 2.44 -1.31
N GLU A 110 11.51 3.61 -1.94
CA GLU A 110 11.77 4.88 -1.25
C GLU A 110 10.67 5.23 -0.24
N GLU A 111 9.39 5.08 -0.63
CA GLU A 111 8.26 5.34 0.26
C GLU A 111 8.18 4.33 1.41
N GLU A 112 8.46 3.07 1.16
CA GLU A 112 8.51 2.04 2.19
C GLU A 112 9.64 2.30 3.18
N ALA A 113 10.85 2.60 2.72
CA ALA A 113 11.98 2.94 3.58
C ALA A 113 11.69 4.16 4.46
N ALA A 114 11.07 5.20 3.90
CA ALA A 114 10.64 6.37 4.66
C ALA A 114 9.53 6.04 5.68
N PHE A 115 8.62 5.13 5.32
CA PHE A 115 7.57 4.66 6.21
C PHE A 115 8.11 3.84 7.38
N VAL A 116 9.01 2.90 7.11
CA VAL A 116 9.71 2.09 8.13
C VAL A 116 10.52 2.99 9.05
N SER A 117 11.26 3.97 8.50
CA SER A 117 12.01 4.94 9.31
C SER A 117 11.09 5.73 10.25
N TRP A 118 9.94 6.18 9.77
CA TRP A 118 8.95 6.86 10.61
C TRP A 118 8.45 5.95 11.75
N VAL A 119 8.04 4.71 11.46
CA VAL A 119 7.57 3.74 12.45
C VAL A 119 8.67 3.42 13.47
N THR A 120 9.91 3.27 13.02
CA THR A 120 11.08 3.00 13.89
C THR A 120 11.28 4.09 14.96
N ASN A 121 11.03 5.35 14.60
CA ASN A 121 11.16 6.49 15.49
C ASN A 121 9.98 6.69 16.46
N LEU A 122 8.87 5.98 16.28
CA LEU A 122 7.75 6.01 17.21
C LEU A 122 8.05 5.14 18.45
N THR A 123 7.55 5.57 19.61
CA THR A 123 7.60 4.77 20.83
C THR A 123 6.52 3.69 20.84
N GLU A 124 6.68 2.66 21.65
CA GLU A 124 5.64 1.65 21.91
C GLU A 124 4.34 2.30 22.38
N GLN A 125 4.44 3.31 23.24
CA GLN A 125 3.28 4.05 23.73
C GLN A 125 2.53 4.76 22.60
N GLU A 126 3.25 5.43 21.70
CA GLU A 126 2.64 6.10 20.54
C GLU A 126 1.97 5.12 19.59
N LEU A 127 2.56 3.94 19.41
CA LEU A 127 2.04 2.91 18.51
C LEU A 127 0.81 2.19 19.06
N PHE A 128 0.83 1.78 20.33
CA PHE A 128 -0.14 0.80 20.85
C PHE A 128 -1.16 1.39 21.84
N VAL A 129 -0.93 2.59 22.38
CA VAL A 129 -1.92 3.24 23.25
C VAL A 129 -2.95 3.97 22.38
N GLN A 130 -4.23 3.64 22.64
CA GLN A 130 -5.36 4.32 21.99
C GLN A 130 -5.36 5.80 22.37
N GLY A 131 -5.63 6.68 21.38
CA GLY A 131 -5.69 8.12 21.62
C GLY A 131 -4.32 8.81 21.78
N ALA A 132 -3.21 8.11 21.56
CA ALA A 132 -1.87 8.71 21.54
C ALA A 132 -1.72 9.78 20.44
N ARG A 133 -2.53 9.71 19.41
CA ARG A 133 -2.72 10.73 18.37
C ARG A 133 -4.20 11.01 18.13
N ARG A 134 -4.59 12.26 17.96
CA ARG A 134 -5.97 12.64 17.66
C ARG A 134 -6.41 12.24 16.26
N TRP A 135 -5.49 12.24 15.29
CA TRP A 135 -5.82 11.84 13.92
C TRP A 135 -6.28 10.38 13.80
N THR A 136 -5.94 9.51 14.75
CA THR A 136 -6.44 8.12 14.76
C THR A 136 -7.94 8.03 15.05
N GLY A 137 -8.55 9.12 15.52
CA GLY A 137 -9.98 9.32 15.67
C GLY A 137 -10.58 8.67 16.91
N ASP A 138 -11.63 9.30 17.42
CA ASP A 138 -12.33 8.84 18.62
C ASP A 138 -13.31 7.69 18.33
N LYS A 139 -13.90 7.68 17.12
CA LYS A 139 -14.99 6.75 16.79
C LYS A 139 -14.53 5.30 16.64
N LEU A 140 -13.35 5.06 16.07
CA LEU A 140 -12.83 3.71 15.86
C LEU A 140 -12.01 3.22 17.04
N ASN A 141 -11.53 4.14 17.87
CA ASN A 141 -10.68 3.86 19.03
C ASN A 141 -9.51 2.93 18.72
N TRP A 142 -8.88 3.12 17.54
CA TRP A 142 -7.78 2.29 17.08
C TRP A 142 -6.45 2.89 17.50
N PRO A 143 -5.50 2.08 18.00
CA PRO A 143 -4.13 2.51 18.15
C PRO A 143 -3.50 2.80 16.79
N MET A 144 -2.46 3.64 16.75
CA MET A 144 -1.77 4.02 15.52
C MET A 144 -1.21 2.80 14.77
N ALA A 145 -0.72 1.79 15.50
CA ALA A 145 -0.22 0.54 14.91
C ALA A 145 -1.26 -0.16 14.02
N ARG A 146 -2.55 -0.07 14.35
CA ARG A 146 -3.61 -0.62 13.50
C ARG A 146 -3.79 0.18 12.20
N TRP A 147 -3.69 1.51 12.25
CA TRP A 147 -3.70 2.36 11.07
C TRP A 147 -2.49 2.07 10.17
N ILE A 148 -1.31 1.90 10.77
CA ILE A 148 -0.09 1.50 10.08
C ILE A 148 -0.29 0.15 9.38
N HIS A 149 -0.80 -0.84 10.09
CA HIS A 149 -1.05 -2.18 9.55
C HIS A 149 -1.98 -2.18 8.33
N ILE A 150 -3.15 -1.53 8.43
CA ILE A 150 -4.15 -1.53 7.35
C ILE A 150 -3.71 -0.75 6.11
N ASN A 151 -2.70 0.09 6.22
CA ASN A 151 -2.15 0.88 5.11
C ASN A 151 -0.79 0.37 4.62
N SER A 152 -0.22 -0.67 5.22
CA SER A 152 1.09 -1.24 4.84
C SER A 152 1.05 -2.77 4.76
N ALA A 153 1.27 -3.48 5.85
CA ALA A 153 1.39 -4.94 5.88
C ALA A 153 0.18 -5.65 5.27
N ALA A 154 -1.05 -5.22 5.56
CA ALA A 154 -2.27 -5.84 5.05
C ALA A 154 -2.45 -5.63 3.54
N PRO A 155 -2.34 -4.42 2.97
CA PRO A 155 -2.38 -4.22 1.52
C PRO A 155 -1.27 -4.94 0.77
N PHE A 156 -0.03 -4.94 1.25
CA PHE A 156 1.04 -5.70 0.61
C PHE A 156 0.70 -7.18 0.48
N GLN A 157 0.16 -7.80 1.53
CA GLN A 157 -0.27 -9.20 1.48
C GLN A 157 -1.45 -9.41 0.52
N THR A 158 -2.45 -8.53 0.55
CA THR A 158 -3.62 -8.60 -0.31
C THR A 158 -3.23 -8.46 -1.78
N PHE A 159 -2.42 -7.46 -2.12
CA PHE A 159 -1.98 -7.24 -3.50
C PHE A 159 -1.00 -8.28 -3.98
N ARG A 160 -0.17 -8.86 -3.10
CA ARG A 160 0.61 -10.04 -3.46
C ARG A 160 -0.28 -11.17 -3.98
N SER A 161 -1.38 -11.45 -3.31
CA SER A 161 -2.34 -12.46 -3.77
C SER A 161 -2.97 -12.07 -5.11
N LYS A 162 -3.30 -10.81 -5.32
CA LYS A 162 -3.88 -10.29 -6.57
C LYS A 162 -2.90 -10.37 -7.75
N ILE A 163 -1.64 -9.95 -7.56
CA ILE A 163 -0.65 -10.00 -8.65
C ILE A 163 -0.29 -11.44 -9.02
N ARG A 164 -0.26 -12.36 -8.07
CA ARG A 164 -0.10 -13.79 -8.35
C ARG A 164 -1.26 -14.35 -9.16
N LYS A 165 -2.49 -13.97 -8.83
CA LYS A 165 -3.67 -14.32 -9.63
C LYS A 165 -3.56 -13.73 -11.04
N TRP A 166 -3.18 -12.47 -11.17
CA TRP A 166 -2.98 -11.78 -12.45
C TRP A 166 -1.97 -12.56 -13.33
N LYS A 167 -0.81 -12.94 -12.78
CA LYS A 167 0.20 -13.74 -13.52
C LYS A 167 -0.35 -15.07 -14.01
N ARG A 168 -1.12 -15.79 -13.20
CA ARG A 168 -1.74 -17.06 -13.61
C ARG A 168 -2.77 -16.87 -14.73
N VAL A 169 -3.64 -15.89 -14.62
CA VAL A 169 -4.67 -15.59 -15.64
C VAL A 169 -4.02 -15.17 -16.95
N ARG A 170 -3.01 -14.31 -16.88
CA ARG A 170 -2.22 -13.90 -18.05
C ARG A 170 -1.57 -15.11 -18.77
N ALA A 171 -0.90 -15.97 -18.02
CA ALA A 171 -0.25 -17.16 -18.57
C ALA A 171 -1.27 -18.12 -19.23
N ALA A 172 -2.43 -18.33 -18.61
CA ALA A 172 -3.49 -19.15 -19.18
C ALA A 172 -4.09 -18.55 -20.45
N ALA A 173 -4.21 -17.23 -20.54
CA ALA A 173 -4.66 -16.53 -21.76
C ALA A 173 -3.65 -16.68 -22.90
N ALA A 174 -2.35 -16.54 -22.62
CA ALA A 174 -1.28 -16.71 -23.60
C ALA A 174 -1.23 -18.16 -24.14
N ALA A 175 -1.36 -19.17 -23.27
CA ALA A 175 -1.39 -20.56 -23.67
C ALA A 175 -2.58 -20.86 -24.62
N ARG A 176 -3.77 -20.34 -24.29
CA ARG A 176 -4.96 -20.50 -25.15
C ARG A 176 -4.82 -19.80 -26.51
N ALA A 177 -4.10 -18.70 -26.58
CA ALA A 177 -3.83 -18.02 -27.85
C ALA A 177 -2.88 -18.87 -28.73
N ALA A 178 -1.82 -19.44 -28.15
CA ALA A 178 -0.86 -20.30 -28.87
C ALA A 178 -1.47 -21.61 -29.40
N GLU A 179 -2.52 -22.14 -28.73
CA GLU A 179 -3.22 -23.36 -29.21
C GLU A 179 -4.15 -23.10 -30.41
N ARG A 180 -4.40 -21.84 -30.79
CA ARG A 180 -5.30 -21.44 -31.89
C ARG A 180 -4.56 -21.09 -33.19
N GLU A 181 -3.23 -21.00 -33.15
CA GLU A 181 -2.32 -20.77 -34.29
C GLU A 181 -1.82 -22.07 -34.87
#